data_c454f7eb2675dbb2077e9fb4b612656b
#
_entry.id   c454f7eb2675dbb2077e9fb4b612656b
#
_cell.length_a   1.000
_cell.length_b   1.000
_cell.length_c   1.000
_cell.angle_alpha   90.00
_cell.angle_beta   90.00
_cell.angle_gamma   90.00
#
_symmetry.space_group_name_H-M   'P 1'
#
loop_
_entity.id
_entity.type
_entity.pdbx_description
1 polymer ?
#
loop_
_entity_poly.entity_id
_entity_poly.type
_entity_poly.pdbx_seq_one_letter_code
_entity_poly.pdbx_strand_id
1 'polypeptide(L)'
;MMTVSRSPLGLPRISARVRILLWLLVVMAVALGAVAVTVRSILQRDVDHRISQLLTQETGEFANFVPQGVDPDTGGRFSTADRLLRIYLQRQYADPDEELLGLTGRPGDRPDAIRQRRDLPPDTALWRDGASLTRIHASEDSFGTLKRPQGEVRWAKVAIGPAAGGEPGAFVVAFHPERERAVADKTFWTLLALSGVALLMTTGIGWAVAGRILAPVRIVRATAAELTEQDLTRRIPVEGRDDIAALAETFNAMLDRLERAFAAQRVFVDDAGHELRTPITIVRGHLELMGDDPADREETVRLVTDELDRMSRIVEDLLLLAGAERPDFVRPEPVQLAELTADVFVKVRTLGDRAWVLDGVADREVRLDPQRMTQAMVQLAQNAVQHTAPGRRIRIGSRVVSPSGSRGETGGGGAGGSQPGPGGGGRVELYVADHGPGIPPEDAEVIFERFRRGTSRRGTRTSGAGLGLAIVKAIAEGHHGQVELRRTEGGGATFVLTLETDA
;
A
#
# COMPACT_ATOMS: atom_id res chain seq x y z
N MET A 1 32.89 -26.88 -13.61
CA MET A 1 33.69 -25.65 -13.50
C MET A 1 32.72 -24.51 -13.79
N MET A 2 31.90 -24.10 -12.76
CA MET A 2 30.88 -23.05 -12.87
C MET A 2 31.47 -21.79 -12.25
N THR A 3 31.71 -20.79 -13.09
CA THR A 3 32.19 -19.46 -12.70
C THR A 3 31.07 -18.73 -12.00
N VAL A 4 31.23 -18.53 -10.69
CA VAL A 4 30.39 -17.64 -9.88
C VAL A 4 30.73 -16.20 -10.22
N SER A 5 29.85 -15.56 -10.98
CA SER A 5 29.89 -14.10 -11.23
C SER A 5 29.63 -13.38 -9.91
N ARG A 6 30.67 -12.79 -9.35
CA ARG A 6 30.57 -11.81 -8.24
C ARG A 6 30.05 -10.50 -8.81
N SER A 7 28.83 -10.14 -8.46
CA SER A 7 28.28 -8.80 -8.69
C SER A 7 29.09 -7.76 -7.91
N PRO A 8 29.51 -6.64 -8.54
CA PRO A 8 30.27 -5.61 -7.88
C PRO A 8 29.39 -4.70 -7.03
N LEU A 9 29.93 -4.27 -5.89
CA LEU A 9 29.52 -3.15 -5.04
C LEU A 9 28.08 -3.23 -4.50
N GLY A 10 27.90 -4.03 -3.47
CA GLY A 10 26.78 -3.90 -2.56
C GLY A 10 26.88 -2.60 -1.76
N LEU A 11 26.31 -1.51 -2.29
CA LEU A 11 26.02 -0.33 -1.47
C LEU A 11 25.21 -0.78 -0.26
N PRO A 12 25.58 -0.38 0.97
CA PRO A 12 24.85 -0.75 2.15
C PRO A 12 23.38 -0.37 1.96
N ARG A 13 22.46 -1.33 2.10
CA ARG A 13 21.02 -1.07 1.98
C ARG A 13 20.62 -0.10 3.07
N ILE A 14 20.63 1.19 2.74
CA ILE A 14 20.18 2.26 3.64
C ILE A 14 18.72 1.96 3.97
N SER A 15 18.42 1.83 5.26
CA SER A 15 17.05 1.56 5.69
C SER A 15 16.11 2.67 5.22
N ALA A 16 14.85 2.33 4.90
CA ALA A 16 13.84 3.29 4.48
C ALA A 16 13.71 4.46 5.47
N ARG A 17 13.89 4.18 6.77
CA ARG A 17 13.92 5.17 7.86
C ARG A 17 15.00 6.24 7.64
N VAL A 18 16.24 5.83 7.37
CA VAL A 18 17.37 6.75 7.16
C VAL A 18 17.16 7.56 5.88
N ARG A 19 16.64 6.95 4.82
CA ARG A 19 16.39 7.63 3.55
C ARG A 19 15.32 8.73 3.67
N ILE A 20 14.22 8.44 4.37
CA ILE A 20 13.15 9.43 4.59
C ILE A 20 13.68 10.60 5.44
N LEU A 21 14.40 10.31 6.53
CA LEU A 21 14.99 11.32 7.40
C LEU A 21 16.00 12.18 6.65
N LEU A 22 16.86 11.58 5.83
CA LEU A 22 17.86 12.31 5.04
C LEU A 22 17.17 13.30 4.08
N TRP A 23 16.14 12.86 3.35
CA TRP A 23 15.40 13.75 2.45
C TRP A 23 14.73 14.89 3.20
N LEU A 24 14.09 14.61 4.33
CA LEU A 24 13.44 15.63 5.15
C LEU A 24 14.44 16.64 5.69
N LEU A 25 15.61 16.18 6.15
CA LEU A 25 16.70 17.06 6.60
C LEU A 25 17.25 17.93 5.48
N VAL A 26 17.50 17.38 4.30
CA VAL A 26 17.98 18.15 3.15
C VAL A 26 16.99 19.24 2.76
N VAL A 27 15.71 18.91 2.63
CA VAL A 27 14.67 19.89 2.30
C VAL A 27 14.59 20.98 3.36
N MET A 28 14.58 20.60 4.64
CA MET A 28 14.53 21.55 5.76
C MET A 28 15.77 22.44 5.80
N ALA A 29 16.97 21.89 5.62
CA ALA A 29 18.22 22.64 5.62
C ALA A 29 18.26 23.65 4.46
N VAL A 30 17.83 23.27 3.26
CA VAL A 30 17.73 24.17 2.11
C VAL A 30 16.72 25.27 2.37
N ALA A 31 15.52 24.96 2.92
CA ALA A 31 14.51 25.95 3.21
C ALA A 31 14.98 26.98 4.27
N LEU A 32 15.54 26.50 5.38
CA LEU A 32 16.07 27.37 6.44
C LEU A 32 17.26 28.19 5.97
N GLY A 33 18.16 27.59 5.19
CA GLY A 33 19.28 28.29 4.58
C GLY A 33 18.83 29.40 3.62
N ALA A 34 17.85 29.12 2.77
CA ALA A 34 17.26 30.11 1.88
C ALA A 34 16.63 31.29 2.65
N VAL A 35 15.90 31.01 3.73
CA VAL A 35 15.34 32.05 4.60
C VAL A 35 16.44 32.91 5.22
N ALA A 36 17.48 32.29 5.79
CA ALA A 36 18.59 33.03 6.42
C ALA A 36 19.33 33.92 5.42
N VAL A 37 19.61 33.43 4.22
CA VAL A 37 20.26 34.19 3.14
C VAL A 37 19.36 35.33 2.66
N THR A 38 18.06 35.07 2.50
CA THR A 38 17.10 36.12 2.07
C THR A 38 16.99 37.23 3.09
N VAL A 39 16.85 36.89 4.38
CA VAL A 39 16.78 37.88 5.46
C VAL A 39 18.06 38.74 5.52
N ARG A 40 19.23 38.10 5.45
CA ARG A 40 20.51 38.82 5.38
C ARG A 40 20.57 39.79 4.21
N SER A 41 20.16 39.30 3.01
CA SER A 41 20.18 40.13 1.80
C SER A 41 19.24 41.34 1.89
N ILE A 42 18.05 41.16 2.51
CA ILE A 42 17.10 42.26 2.75
C ILE A 42 17.70 43.29 3.72
N LEU A 43 18.20 42.81 4.87
CA LEU A 43 18.80 43.69 5.87
C LEU A 43 19.99 44.48 5.31
N GLN A 44 20.87 43.85 4.54
CA GLN A 44 21.99 44.55 3.91
C GLN A 44 21.53 45.63 2.91
N ARG A 45 20.51 45.33 2.10
CA ARG A 45 19.95 46.30 1.16
C ARG A 45 19.27 47.48 1.89
N ASP A 46 18.57 47.19 2.98
CA ASP A 46 17.91 48.24 3.79
C ASP A 46 18.92 49.19 4.40
N VAL A 47 20.02 48.68 4.95
CA VAL A 47 21.16 49.44 5.44
C VAL A 47 21.74 50.33 4.31
N ASP A 48 22.01 49.73 3.13
CA ASP A 48 22.55 50.47 2.01
C ASP A 48 21.64 51.61 1.50
N HIS A 49 20.31 51.32 1.46
CA HIS A 49 19.32 52.34 1.09
C HIS A 49 19.23 53.48 2.10
N ARG A 50 19.19 53.15 3.41
CA ARG A 50 19.15 54.12 4.48
C ARG A 50 20.35 55.06 4.46
N ILE A 51 21.56 54.50 4.34
CA ILE A 51 22.78 55.29 4.24
C ILE A 51 22.74 56.24 3.03
N SER A 52 22.28 55.76 1.87
CA SER A 52 22.18 56.57 0.66
C SER A 52 21.14 57.74 0.85
N GLN A 53 20.04 57.46 1.53
CA GLN A 53 19.03 58.49 1.85
C GLN A 53 19.58 59.54 2.81
N LEU A 54 20.25 59.15 3.90
CA LEU A 54 20.88 60.04 4.87
C LEU A 54 21.95 60.95 4.20
N LEU A 55 22.87 60.36 3.41
CA LEU A 55 23.87 61.14 2.69
C LEU A 55 23.24 62.13 1.73
N THR A 56 22.16 61.79 1.04
CA THR A 56 21.45 62.66 0.12
C THR A 56 20.72 63.78 0.87
N GLN A 57 20.09 63.46 2.00
CA GLN A 57 19.42 64.47 2.84
C GLN A 57 20.39 65.50 3.39
N GLU A 58 21.49 65.08 4.04
CA GLU A 58 22.49 65.95 4.65
C GLU A 58 23.15 66.86 3.60
N THR A 59 23.49 66.31 2.46
CA THR A 59 24.06 67.08 1.35
C THR A 59 23.07 68.06 0.76
N GLY A 60 21.78 67.67 0.66
CA GLY A 60 20.66 68.54 0.24
C GLY A 60 20.41 69.69 1.19
N GLU A 61 20.40 69.41 2.52
CA GLU A 61 20.27 70.47 3.54
C GLU A 61 21.40 71.47 3.47
N PHE A 62 22.62 71.01 3.34
CA PHE A 62 23.77 71.89 3.14
C PHE A 62 23.66 72.72 1.86
N ALA A 63 23.34 72.09 0.75
CA ALA A 63 23.20 72.75 -0.56
C ALA A 63 22.13 73.86 -0.53
N ASN A 64 21.02 73.63 0.21
CA ASN A 64 19.99 74.67 0.45
C ASN A 64 20.45 75.75 1.39
N PHE A 65 21.28 75.48 2.39
CA PHE A 65 21.85 76.44 3.31
C PHE A 65 22.84 77.44 2.62
N VAL A 66 23.67 76.95 1.70
CA VAL A 66 24.68 77.81 1.04
C VAL A 66 24.14 79.07 0.43
N PRO A 67 23.06 79.16 -0.37
CA PRO A 67 22.52 80.36 -0.96
C PRO A 67 21.73 81.25 0.04
N GLN A 68 21.18 80.63 1.07
CA GLN A 68 20.27 81.29 2.04
C GLN A 68 21.00 81.72 3.31
N GLY A 69 22.18 81.20 3.58
CA GLY A 69 22.91 81.45 4.81
C GLY A 69 23.40 82.83 4.92
N VAL A 70 23.14 83.42 6.13
CA VAL A 70 23.60 84.79 6.52
C VAL A 70 24.62 84.58 7.64
N ASP A 71 25.73 85.23 7.52
CA ASP A 71 26.74 85.31 8.60
C ASP A 71 26.19 86.11 9.79
N PRO A 72 26.06 85.46 10.96
CA PRO A 72 25.44 86.13 12.13
C PRO A 72 26.22 87.32 12.64
N ASP A 73 27.50 87.45 12.34
CA ASP A 73 28.33 88.54 12.80
C ASP A 73 28.29 89.80 11.87
N THR A 74 28.13 89.56 10.57
CA THR A 74 28.16 90.60 9.56
C THR A 74 26.80 90.97 8.98
N GLY A 75 25.78 90.11 9.19
CA GLY A 75 24.45 90.23 8.60
C GLY A 75 24.39 90.08 7.09
N GLY A 76 25.49 89.75 6.44
CA GLY A 76 25.64 89.55 4.99
C GLY A 76 25.89 88.13 4.60
N ARG A 77 26.21 87.85 3.28
CA ARG A 77 26.64 86.55 2.80
C ARG A 77 28.04 86.18 3.36
N PHE A 78 28.30 84.92 3.54
CA PHE A 78 29.59 84.43 4.01
C PHE A 78 30.72 84.81 3.05
N SER A 79 31.79 85.38 3.61
CA SER A 79 32.95 85.89 2.87
C SER A 79 33.95 84.73 2.52
N THR A 80 33.98 83.71 3.32
CA THR A 80 34.91 82.55 3.12
C THR A 80 34.21 81.22 3.33
N ALA A 81 34.66 80.13 2.62
CA ALA A 81 34.18 78.73 2.78
C ALA A 81 34.45 78.29 4.23
N ASP A 82 35.57 78.59 4.83
CA ASP A 82 35.89 78.24 6.23
C ASP A 82 34.84 78.73 7.21
N ARG A 83 34.46 80.02 7.10
CA ARG A 83 33.44 80.62 8.00
C ARG A 83 32.06 80.00 7.84
N LEU A 84 31.64 79.75 6.60
CA LEU A 84 30.38 79.08 6.27
C LEU A 84 30.35 77.71 6.86
N LEU A 85 31.41 76.84 6.63
CA LEU A 85 31.47 75.51 7.14
C LEU A 85 31.48 75.45 8.68
N ARG A 86 32.24 76.33 9.36
CA ARG A 86 32.22 76.41 10.85
C ARG A 86 30.83 76.69 11.43
N ILE A 87 30.15 77.66 10.88
CA ILE A 87 28.80 78.04 11.39
C ILE A 87 27.79 76.95 11.06
N TYR A 88 27.85 76.33 9.86
CA TYR A 88 26.97 75.26 9.54
C TYR A 88 27.20 74.03 10.46
N LEU A 89 28.45 73.57 10.59
CA LEU A 89 28.76 72.44 11.47
C LEU A 89 28.45 72.67 12.94
N GLN A 90 28.46 73.92 13.44
CA GLN A 90 28.05 74.22 14.82
C GLN A 90 26.55 74.06 15.07
N ARG A 91 25.74 74.16 14.01
CA ARG A 91 24.26 74.04 14.07
C ARG A 91 23.74 72.69 13.80
N GLN A 92 24.53 71.84 13.21
CA GLN A 92 24.16 70.47 12.87
C GLN A 92 24.41 69.51 14.03
N TYR A 93 23.69 68.38 13.99
CA TYR A 93 23.85 67.27 14.93
C TYR A 93 24.02 65.97 14.17
N ALA A 94 25.21 65.41 14.15
CA ALA A 94 25.48 64.20 13.42
C ALA A 94 24.93 62.94 14.15
N ASP A 95 24.45 61.97 13.42
CA ASP A 95 24.02 60.64 13.93
C ASP A 95 25.20 59.81 14.47
N PRO A 96 24.97 58.80 15.30
CA PRO A 96 26.04 58.02 15.94
C PRO A 96 27.16 57.48 15.01
N ASP A 97 26.80 57.10 13.80
CA ASP A 97 27.71 56.51 12.82
C ASP A 97 28.04 57.45 11.66
N GLU A 98 27.73 58.77 11.83
CA GLU A 98 27.92 59.82 10.86
C GLU A 98 29.04 60.77 11.31
N GLU A 99 29.82 61.24 10.34
CA GLU A 99 30.88 62.25 10.53
C GLU A 99 30.69 63.40 9.54
N LEU A 100 30.39 64.59 10.07
CA LEU A 100 30.25 65.82 9.29
C LEU A 100 31.55 66.60 9.30
N LEU A 101 32.09 66.85 8.12
CA LEU A 101 33.38 67.52 7.94
C LEU A 101 33.29 68.70 6.96
N GLY A 102 33.97 69.75 7.29
CA GLY A 102 34.28 70.82 6.36
C GLY A 102 35.73 70.71 5.90
N LEU A 103 35.96 70.67 4.60
CA LEU A 103 37.28 70.67 4.03
C LEU A 103 37.58 71.99 3.36
N THR A 104 38.73 72.58 3.64
CA THR A 104 39.17 73.82 3.01
C THR A 104 40.56 73.68 2.41
N GLY A 105 40.85 74.38 1.33
CA GLY A 105 42.10 74.26 0.57
C GLY A 105 41.86 73.88 -0.90
N ARG A 106 42.94 73.82 -1.67
CA ARG A 106 42.84 73.44 -3.10
C ARG A 106 42.61 71.91 -3.27
N PRO A 107 41.76 71.54 -4.20
CA PRO A 107 41.62 70.11 -4.54
C PRO A 107 42.97 69.53 -4.94
N GLY A 108 43.37 68.39 -4.31
CA GLY A 108 44.65 67.72 -4.53
C GLY A 108 45.70 67.99 -3.45
N ASP A 109 45.61 69.09 -2.74
CA ASP A 109 46.43 69.36 -1.55
C ASP A 109 45.77 68.69 -0.30
N ARG A 110 46.53 68.55 0.77
CA ARG A 110 45.99 68.07 2.05
C ARG A 110 45.04 69.15 2.60
N PRO A 111 43.74 68.88 2.68
CA PRO A 111 42.79 69.88 3.14
C PRO A 111 42.90 70.11 4.65
N ASP A 112 42.61 71.32 5.06
CA ASP A 112 42.32 71.61 6.48
C ASP A 112 40.92 71.11 6.81
N ALA A 113 40.80 70.23 7.82
CA ALA A 113 39.56 69.61 8.21
C ALA A 113 38.92 70.31 9.41
N ILE A 114 37.76 70.92 9.18
CA ILE A 114 36.87 71.47 10.20
C ILE A 114 35.95 70.35 10.60
N ARG A 115 35.86 70.04 11.90
CA ARG A 115 35.02 68.93 12.41
C ARG A 115 33.97 69.45 13.34
N GLN A 116 32.87 68.75 13.38
CA GLN A 116 31.90 68.85 14.46
C GLN A 116 32.50 68.25 15.74
N ARG A 117 32.21 68.87 16.90
CA ARG A 117 32.64 68.30 18.20
C ARG A 117 31.81 67.09 18.53
N ARG A 118 32.31 65.90 18.15
CA ARG A 118 31.76 64.61 18.56
C ARG A 118 32.86 63.58 18.75
N ASP A 119 32.68 62.70 19.70
CA ASP A 119 33.64 61.62 20.01
C ASP A 119 33.29 60.37 19.22
N LEU A 120 33.72 60.29 17.97
CA LEU A 120 33.88 59.00 17.28
C LEU A 120 35.13 58.29 17.83
N PRO A 121 35.15 56.95 17.87
CA PRO A 121 36.35 56.24 18.27
C PRO A 121 37.55 56.72 17.44
N PRO A 122 38.67 57.10 18.10
CA PRO A 122 39.80 57.76 17.41
C PRO A 122 40.35 56.95 16.22
N ASP A 123 40.20 55.67 16.24
CA ASP A 123 40.76 54.74 15.26
C ASP A 123 39.93 54.63 13.99
N THR A 124 38.62 54.93 14.02
CA THR A 124 37.72 54.86 12.87
C THR A 124 37.43 56.19 12.23
N ALA A 125 37.68 57.29 12.93
CA ALA A 125 37.36 58.62 12.48
C ALA A 125 38.09 59.01 11.18
N LEU A 126 37.32 59.50 10.18
CA LEU A 126 37.83 59.88 8.87
C LEU A 126 38.70 61.15 8.95
N TRP A 127 38.35 62.10 9.88
CA TRP A 127 39.09 63.37 10.01
C TRP A 127 40.59 63.19 10.35
N ARG A 128 41.01 62.05 10.89
CA ARG A 128 42.41 61.71 11.17
C ARG A 128 43.17 61.15 9.97
N ASP A 129 42.45 60.65 8.99
CA ASP A 129 43.04 60.05 7.81
C ASP A 129 43.22 61.05 6.68
N GLY A 130 44.31 61.83 6.77
CA GLY A 130 44.60 62.87 5.80
C GLY A 130 44.68 62.35 4.35
N ALA A 131 45.12 61.12 4.12
CA ALA A 131 45.18 60.53 2.78
C ALA A 131 43.79 60.31 2.20
N SER A 132 42.87 59.82 3.02
CA SER A 132 41.47 59.66 2.65
C SER A 132 40.75 60.98 2.42
N LEU A 133 41.00 61.96 3.27
CA LEU A 133 40.46 63.31 3.08
C LEU A 133 40.93 63.98 1.80
N THR A 134 42.27 63.88 1.47
CA THR A 134 42.80 64.39 0.21
C THR A 134 42.14 63.71 -0.99
N ARG A 135 41.94 62.41 -0.93
CA ARG A 135 41.26 61.63 -2.00
C ARG A 135 39.82 62.08 -2.21
N ILE A 136 39.05 62.23 -1.11
CA ILE A 136 37.68 62.72 -1.18
C ILE A 136 37.62 64.15 -1.69
N HIS A 137 38.52 65.01 -1.22
CA HIS A 137 38.58 66.40 -1.64
C HIS A 137 38.91 66.58 -3.12
N ALA A 138 39.83 65.76 -3.65
CA ALA A 138 40.25 65.76 -5.05
C ALA A 138 39.25 65.05 -6.00
N SER A 139 38.35 64.19 -5.50
CA SER A 139 37.39 63.49 -6.34
C SER A 139 36.46 64.46 -7.05
N GLU A 140 36.08 64.18 -8.29
CA GLU A 140 35.06 64.93 -9.02
C GLU A 140 33.64 64.45 -8.65
N ASP A 141 33.54 63.23 -8.09
CA ASP A 141 32.28 62.61 -7.71
C ASP A 141 31.69 63.28 -6.46
N SER A 142 30.39 63.43 -6.44
CA SER A 142 29.62 63.89 -5.28
C SER A 142 29.35 62.84 -4.24
N PHE A 143 29.48 61.53 -4.59
CA PHE A 143 29.28 60.38 -3.74
C PHE A 143 30.34 59.34 -4.00
N GLY A 144 30.68 58.56 -2.95
CA GLY A 144 31.65 57.51 -3.13
C GLY A 144 31.76 56.58 -1.94
N THR A 145 32.47 55.49 -2.15
CA THR A 145 32.81 54.51 -1.10
C THR A 145 34.32 54.41 -1.00
N LEU A 146 34.84 54.52 0.21
CA LEU A 146 36.25 54.41 0.48
C LEU A 146 36.53 53.20 1.38
N LYS A 147 37.31 52.24 0.89
CA LYS A 147 37.77 51.10 1.69
C LYS A 147 39.06 51.47 2.39
N ARG A 148 39.08 51.41 3.70
CA ARG A 148 40.21 51.71 4.57
C ARG A 148 40.58 50.50 5.42
N PRO A 149 41.79 50.40 5.99
CA PRO A 149 42.15 49.36 6.93
C PRO A 149 41.23 49.31 8.17
N GLN A 150 40.70 50.48 8.55
CA GLN A 150 39.80 50.67 9.70
C GLN A 150 38.32 50.41 9.39
N GLY A 151 37.97 50.11 8.13
CA GLY A 151 36.64 49.86 7.68
C GLY A 151 36.22 50.65 6.44
N GLU A 152 35.03 50.33 5.95
CA GLU A 152 34.42 51.02 4.81
C GLU A 152 33.77 52.32 5.25
N VAL A 153 33.97 53.38 4.46
CA VAL A 153 33.29 54.65 4.65
C VAL A 153 32.55 55.02 3.38
N ARG A 154 31.26 55.30 3.51
CA ARG A 154 30.46 55.92 2.45
C ARG A 154 30.43 57.41 2.66
N TRP A 155 30.70 58.17 1.63
CA TRP A 155 30.77 59.61 1.72
C TRP A 155 29.95 60.30 0.65
N ALA A 156 29.46 61.50 0.98
CA ALA A 156 28.89 62.43 0.04
C ALA A 156 29.56 63.80 0.23
N LYS A 157 29.70 64.55 -0.84
CA LYS A 157 30.41 65.82 -0.88
C LYS A 157 29.60 66.88 -1.62
N VAL A 158 29.57 68.10 -1.07
CA VAL A 158 29.10 69.31 -1.76
C VAL A 158 30.26 70.29 -1.84
N ALA A 159 30.69 70.60 -3.05
CA ALA A 159 31.77 71.57 -3.28
C ALA A 159 31.27 73.02 -3.13
N ILE A 160 32.11 73.83 -2.52
CA ILE A 160 31.86 75.26 -2.35
C ILE A 160 32.87 75.98 -3.22
N GLY A 161 32.40 76.81 -4.19
CA GLY A 161 33.25 77.62 -5.01
C GLY A 161 33.96 78.71 -4.22
N PRO A 162 35.11 79.22 -4.73
CA PRO A 162 35.82 80.29 -4.06
C PRO A 162 34.94 81.56 -4.01
N ALA A 163 34.61 82.00 -2.81
CA ALA A 163 34.03 83.36 -2.61
C ALA A 163 35.10 84.41 -2.80
N ALA A 164 34.79 85.63 -3.31
CA ALA A 164 35.63 86.71 -3.69
C ALA A 164 37.04 86.73 -3.05
N GLY A 165 38.00 85.95 -3.63
CA GLY A 165 39.39 85.88 -3.18
C GLY A 165 39.73 84.84 -2.10
N GLY A 166 38.77 84.00 -1.67
CA GLY A 166 38.93 83.00 -0.65
C GLY A 166 39.32 81.60 -1.30
N GLU A 167 39.77 80.65 -0.47
CA GLU A 167 40.01 79.29 -0.85
C GLU A 167 38.72 78.51 -1.09
N PRO A 168 38.70 77.59 -2.04
CA PRO A 168 37.57 76.69 -2.21
C PRO A 168 37.41 75.74 -1.01
N GLY A 169 36.19 75.24 -0.80
CA GLY A 169 35.89 74.30 0.28
C GLY A 169 34.94 73.21 -0.15
N ALA A 170 34.74 72.23 0.68
CA ALA A 170 33.73 71.19 0.51
C ALA A 170 33.14 70.78 1.85
N PHE A 171 31.84 70.59 1.88
CA PHE A 171 31.15 69.90 2.94
C PHE A 171 31.13 68.43 2.63
N VAL A 172 31.53 67.60 3.58
CA VAL A 172 31.61 66.13 3.42
C VAL A 172 30.83 65.48 4.55
N VAL A 173 29.93 64.63 4.18
CA VAL A 173 29.22 63.72 5.08
C VAL A 173 29.81 62.33 4.89
N ALA A 174 30.27 61.70 5.95
CA ALA A 174 30.82 60.36 5.93
C ALA A 174 30.05 59.46 6.88
N PHE A 175 29.66 58.27 6.39
CA PHE A 175 28.91 57.30 7.17
C PHE A 175 29.73 56.00 7.30
N HIS A 176 29.73 55.43 8.53
CA HIS A 176 30.47 54.20 8.90
C HIS A 176 29.49 53.02 9.02
N PRO A 177 29.31 52.16 7.97
CA PRO A 177 28.27 51.15 7.92
C PRO A 177 28.51 49.93 8.82
N GLU A 178 29.68 49.84 9.45
CA GLU A 178 30.13 48.63 10.15
C GLU A 178 29.22 48.20 11.31
N ARG A 179 28.74 49.20 12.11
CA ARG A 179 27.87 48.92 13.24
C ARG A 179 26.51 48.39 12.81
N GLU A 180 25.91 48.98 11.78
CA GLU A 180 24.62 48.53 11.25
C GLU A 180 24.79 47.13 10.56
N ARG A 181 25.87 46.93 9.83
CA ARG A 181 26.18 45.61 9.24
C ARG A 181 26.45 44.55 10.29
N ALA A 182 27.08 44.90 11.42
CA ALA A 182 27.26 43.97 12.54
C ALA A 182 25.93 43.48 13.12
N VAL A 183 24.89 44.33 13.14
CA VAL A 183 23.54 43.94 13.57
C VAL A 183 22.93 42.92 12.59
N ALA A 184 23.05 43.17 11.28
CA ALA A 184 22.62 42.23 10.25
C ALA A 184 23.32 40.89 10.33
N ASP A 185 24.63 40.87 10.54
CA ASP A 185 25.43 39.66 10.70
C ASP A 185 25.08 38.93 12.01
N LYS A 186 24.87 39.62 13.12
CA LYS A 186 24.41 39.00 14.36
C LYS A 186 23.03 38.36 14.18
N THR A 187 22.11 38.98 13.48
CA THR A 187 20.79 38.43 13.16
C THR A 187 20.93 37.15 12.32
N PHE A 188 21.79 37.18 11.31
CA PHE A 188 22.10 35.99 10.46
C PHE A 188 22.63 34.82 11.27
N TRP A 189 23.61 35.04 12.15
CA TRP A 189 24.18 33.98 12.98
C TRP A 189 23.18 33.44 14.00
N THR A 190 22.31 34.31 14.53
CA THR A 190 21.23 33.90 15.43
C THR A 190 20.22 33.01 14.71
N LEU A 191 19.81 33.37 13.50
CA LEU A 191 18.92 32.56 12.66
C LEU A 191 19.57 31.21 12.31
N LEU A 192 20.87 31.20 11.99
CA LEU A 192 21.60 29.99 11.67
C LEU A 192 21.67 29.05 12.88
N ALA A 193 21.95 29.57 14.07
CA ALA A 193 21.97 28.80 15.31
C ALA A 193 20.60 28.20 15.62
N LEU A 194 19.53 29.00 15.51
CA LEU A 194 18.16 28.55 15.73
C LEU A 194 17.76 27.46 14.71
N SER A 195 18.16 27.64 13.44
CA SER A 195 17.97 26.65 12.39
C SER A 195 18.69 25.34 12.70
N GLY A 196 19.90 25.39 13.24
CA GLY A 196 20.64 24.21 13.70
C GLY A 196 19.92 23.45 14.80
N VAL A 197 19.38 24.15 15.79
CA VAL A 197 18.57 23.55 16.86
C VAL A 197 17.30 22.91 16.29
N ALA A 198 16.59 23.60 15.38
CA ALA A 198 15.40 23.06 14.74
C ALA A 198 15.69 21.77 13.95
N LEU A 199 16.80 21.72 13.21
CA LEU A 199 17.26 20.52 12.50
C LEU A 199 17.55 19.35 13.45
N LEU A 200 18.23 19.60 14.57
CA LEU A 200 18.50 18.58 15.59
C LEU A 200 17.21 18.03 16.20
N MET A 201 16.29 18.92 16.57
CA MET A 201 14.97 18.53 17.10
C MET A 201 14.17 17.70 16.09
N THR A 202 14.11 18.16 14.84
CA THR A 202 13.40 17.44 13.76
C THR A 202 14.03 16.06 13.52
N THR A 203 15.35 15.94 13.60
CA THR A 203 16.05 14.68 13.47
C THR A 203 15.68 13.71 14.58
N GLY A 204 15.70 14.17 15.83
CA GLY A 204 15.34 13.36 17.01
C GLY A 204 13.90 12.87 16.96
N ILE A 205 12.97 13.78 16.74
CA ILE A 205 11.54 13.47 16.64
C ILE A 205 11.28 12.54 15.46
N GLY A 206 11.80 12.87 14.27
CA GLY A 206 11.64 12.06 13.06
C GLY A 206 12.21 10.65 13.23
N TRP A 207 13.35 10.51 13.93
CA TRP A 207 13.94 9.21 14.26
C TRP A 207 13.03 8.38 15.18
N ALA A 208 12.45 8.98 16.21
CA ALA A 208 11.54 8.31 17.14
C ALA A 208 10.23 7.89 16.43
N VAL A 209 9.62 8.82 15.69
CA VAL A 209 8.36 8.58 14.96
C VAL A 209 8.53 7.51 13.87
N ALA A 210 9.55 7.64 13.02
CA ALA A 210 9.83 6.63 11.99
C ALA A 210 10.15 5.26 12.60
N GLY A 211 10.78 5.24 13.79
CA GLY A 211 11.00 4.01 14.54
C GLY A 211 9.72 3.33 14.98
N ARG A 212 8.79 4.11 15.50
CA ARG A 212 7.50 3.60 16.01
C ARG A 212 6.57 3.14 14.88
N ILE A 213 6.49 3.91 13.79
CA ILE A 213 5.65 3.56 12.63
C ILE A 213 6.18 2.32 11.91
N LEU A 214 7.50 2.14 11.78
CA LEU A 214 8.07 1.01 11.04
C LEU A 214 8.33 -0.24 11.91
N ALA A 215 8.11 -0.19 13.23
CA ALA A 215 8.29 -1.34 14.11
C ALA A 215 7.33 -2.49 13.76
N PRO A 216 6.01 -2.28 13.58
CA PRO A 216 5.08 -3.35 13.24
C PRO A 216 5.40 -4.01 11.89
N VAL A 217 5.83 -3.22 10.88
CA VAL A 217 6.23 -3.77 9.56
C VAL A 217 7.42 -4.74 9.69
N ARG A 218 8.33 -4.50 10.64
CA ARG A 218 9.43 -5.44 10.91
C ARG A 218 8.94 -6.72 11.56
N ILE A 219 7.93 -6.64 12.44
CA ILE A 219 7.32 -7.81 13.06
C ILE A 219 6.64 -8.65 11.98
N VAL A 220 5.81 -8.03 11.10
CA VAL A 220 5.19 -8.74 9.96
C VAL A 220 6.23 -9.46 9.12
N ARG A 221 7.33 -8.76 8.76
CA ARG A 221 8.42 -9.36 7.98
C ARG A 221 9.11 -10.51 8.73
N ALA A 222 9.36 -10.36 10.02
CA ALA A 222 10.04 -11.39 10.81
C ALA A 222 9.16 -12.63 10.94
N THR A 223 7.89 -12.47 11.29
CA THR A 223 6.92 -13.58 11.37
C THR A 223 6.76 -14.27 10.02
N ALA A 224 6.62 -13.50 8.93
CA ALA A 224 6.53 -14.08 7.59
C ALA A 224 7.79 -14.85 7.16
N ALA A 225 8.97 -14.46 7.64
CA ALA A 225 10.22 -15.17 7.34
C ALA A 225 10.41 -16.46 8.18
N GLU A 226 9.71 -16.59 9.29
CA GLU A 226 9.74 -17.77 10.18
C GLU A 226 8.66 -18.80 9.81
N LEU A 227 7.66 -18.43 8.98
CA LEU A 227 6.63 -19.34 8.53
C LEU A 227 7.22 -20.41 7.61
N THR A 228 6.89 -21.66 7.93
CA THR A 228 7.25 -22.83 7.13
C THR A 228 5.98 -23.64 6.84
N GLU A 229 6.04 -24.53 5.86
CA GLU A 229 4.92 -25.45 5.56
C GLU A 229 4.53 -26.34 6.76
N GLN A 230 5.44 -26.48 7.72
CA GLN A 230 5.25 -27.33 8.90
C GLN A 230 4.65 -26.57 10.09
N ASP A 231 4.81 -25.23 10.15
CA ASP A 231 4.29 -24.39 11.23
C ASP A 231 3.65 -23.12 10.65
N LEU A 232 2.34 -23.19 10.43
CA LEU A 232 1.47 -22.07 10.02
C LEU A 232 0.64 -21.54 11.17
N THR A 233 0.88 -21.99 12.41
CA THR A 233 0.06 -21.62 13.57
C THR A 233 0.39 -20.24 14.12
N ARG A 234 1.54 -19.70 13.78
CA ARG A 234 1.97 -18.37 14.22
C ARG A 234 1.10 -17.30 13.60
N ARG A 235 0.73 -16.31 14.41
CA ARG A 235 -0.05 -15.14 13.98
C ARG A 235 0.72 -13.86 14.24
N ILE A 236 0.46 -12.86 13.41
CA ILE A 236 0.98 -11.51 13.57
C ILE A 236 0.14 -10.82 14.64
N PRO A 237 0.75 -10.23 15.69
CA PRO A 237 0.02 -9.44 16.65
C PRO A 237 -0.66 -8.24 15.97
N VAL A 238 -1.98 -8.11 16.16
CA VAL A 238 -2.75 -6.96 15.66
C VAL A 238 -2.76 -5.91 16.75
N GLU A 239 -1.95 -4.87 16.59
CA GLU A 239 -1.86 -3.75 17.53
C GLU A 239 -2.31 -2.46 16.85
N GLY A 240 -3.28 -1.75 17.44
CA GLY A 240 -3.79 -0.49 16.89
C GLY A 240 -5.05 -0.64 16.02
N ARG A 241 -5.36 0.43 15.27
CA ARG A 241 -6.51 0.52 14.34
C ARG A 241 -6.13 1.25 13.05
N ASP A 242 -4.87 1.18 12.69
CA ASP A 242 -4.31 1.81 11.50
C ASP A 242 -4.22 0.82 10.31
N ASP A 243 -3.76 1.32 9.19
CA ASP A 243 -3.59 0.52 7.97
C ASP A 243 -2.66 -0.69 8.17
N ILE A 244 -1.76 -0.61 9.16
CA ILE A 244 -0.82 -1.69 9.46
C ILE A 244 -1.54 -2.81 10.25
N ALA A 245 -2.46 -2.43 11.14
CA ALA A 245 -3.33 -3.40 11.82
C ALA A 245 -4.22 -4.14 10.81
N ALA A 246 -4.82 -3.41 9.85
CA ALA A 246 -5.62 -4.01 8.77
C ALA A 246 -4.79 -4.95 7.88
N LEU A 247 -3.52 -4.61 7.61
CA LEU A 247 -2.60 -5.48 6.90
C LEU A 247 -2.31 -6.78 7.68
N ALA A 248 -2.09 -6.68 9.00
CA ALA A 248 -1.86 -7.83 9.86
C ALA A 248 -3.09 -8.76 9.91
N GLU A 249 -4.30 -8.21 9.99
CA GLU A 249 -5.56 -8.97 9.92
C GLU A 249 -5.72 -9.71 8.60
N THR A 250 -5.47 -9.01 7.47
CA THR A 250 -5.54 -9.62 6.13
C THR A 250 -4.54 -10.76 5.99
N PHE A 251 -3.32 -10.58 6.50
CA PHE A 251 -2.29 -11.60 6.47
C PHE A 251 -2.67 -12.82 7.34
N ASN A 252 -3.20 -12.58 8.54
CA ASN A 252 -3.68 -13.66 9.41
C ASN A 252 -4.84 -14.44 8.78
N ALA A 253 -5.79 -13.75 8.12
CA ALA A 253 -6.86 -14.41 7.39
C ALA A 253 -6.35 -15.28 6.23
N MET A 254 -5.28 -14.86 5.55
CA MET A 254 -4.60 -15.67 4.54
C MET A 254 -3.95 -16.91 5.17
N LEU A 255 -3.27 -16.77 6.32
CA LEU A 255 -2.69 -17.89 7.05
C LEU A 255 -3.75 -18.90 7.48
N ASP A 256 -4.92 -18.45 7.95
CA ASP A 256 -6.04 -19.32 8.32
C ASP A 256 -6.56 -20.14 7.13
N ARG A 257 -6.55 -19.55 5.93
CA ARG A 257 -6.93 -20.28 4.70
C ARG A 257 -5.89 -21.33 4.32
N LEU A 258 -4.59 -20.97 4.40
CA LEU A 258 -3.50 -21.89 4.12
C LEU A 258 -3.47 -23.05 5.10
N GLU A 259 -3.60 -22.78 6.40
CA GLU A 259 -3.63 -23.82 7.44
C GLU A 259 -4.76 -24.82 7.20
N ARG A 260 -5.97 -24.33 6.89
CA ARG A 260 -7.12 -25.18 6.57
C ARG A 260 -6.87 -26.02 5.30
N ALA A 261 -6.29 -25.43 4.25
CA ALA A 261 -5.97 -26.14 3.03
C ALA A 261 -4.93 -27.25 3.25
N PHE A 262 -3.85 -26.96 3.98
CA PHE A 262 -2.84 -27.96 4.32
C PHE A 262 -3.37 -29.07 5.26
N ALA A 263 -4.22 -28.72 6.22
CA ALA A 263 -4.87 -29.70 7.09
C ALA A 263 -5.76 -30.66 6.27
N ALA A 264 -6.58 -30.12 5.38
CA ALA A 264 -7.41 -30.92 4.47
C ALA A 264 -6.57 -31.81 3.55
N GLN A 265 -5.45 -31.29 3.02
CA GLN A 265 -4.53 -32.07 2.18
C GLN A 265 -3.86 -33.21 2.96
N ARG A 266 -3.43 -32.99 4.21
CA ARG A 266 -2.83 -34.06 5.04
C ARG A 266 -3.82 -35.18 5.31
N VAL A 267 -5.06 -34.83 5.71
CA VAL A 267 -6.13 -35.82 5.93
C VAL A 267 -6.38 -36.60 4.63
N PHE A 268 -6.44 -35.94 3.48
CA PHE A 268 -6.64 -36.60 2.19
C PHE A 268 -5.54 -37.60 1.85
N VAL A 269 -4.26 -37.22 2.05
CA VAL A 269 -3.12 -38.10 1.77
C VAL A 269 -3.09 -39.31 2.72
N ASP A 270 -3.41 -39.09 3.99
CA ASP A 270 -3.42 -40.13 5.02
C ASP A 270 -4.54 -41.16 4.76
N ASP A 271 -5.74 -40.68 4.48
CA ASP A 271 -6.90 -41.51 4.14
C ASP A 271 -6.67 -42.30 2.86
N ALA A 272 -6.14 -41.65 1.81
CA ALA A 272 -5.77 -42.34 0.56
C ALA A 272 -4.73 -43.46 0.78
N GLY A 273 -3.72 -43.16 1.63
CA GLY A 273 -2.72 -44.14 2.02
C GLY A 273 -3.30 -45.36 2.74
N HIS A 274 -4.28 -45.15 3.62
CA HIS A 274 -4.97 -46.22 4.31
C HIS A 274 -5.83 -47.10 3.37
N GLU A 275 -6.64 -46.50 2.51
CA GLU A 275 -7.52 -47.20 1.59
C GLU A 275 -6.77 -47.94 0.47
N LEU A 276 -5.56 -47.54 0.11
CA LEU A 276 -4.70 -48.25 -0.83
C LEU A 276 -3.89 -49.35 -0.15
N ARG A 277 -3.51 -49.26 1.11
CA ARG A 277 -2.72 -50.25 1.83
C ARG A 277 -3.50 -51.55 2.03
N THR A 278 -4.78 -51.45 2.29
CA THR A 278 -5.66 -52.62 2.52
C THR A 278 -5.71 -53.56 1.32
N PRO A 279 -6.09 -53.14 0.09
CA PRO A 279 -6.11 -53.99 -1.09
C PRO A 279 -4.73 -54.54 -1.45
N ILE A 280 -3.66 -53.74 -1.30
CA ILE A 280 -2.28 -54.24 -1.52
C ILE A 280 -1.97 -55.42 -0.60
N THR A 281 -2.37 -55.34 0.67
CA THR A 281 -2.16 -56.45 1.64
C THR A 281 -2.99 -57.67 1.27
N ILE A 282 -4.21 -57.49 0.76
CA ILE A 282 -5.07 -58.58 0.30
C ILE A 282 -4.43 -59.28 -0.92
N VAL A 283 -4.05 -58.51 -1.95
CA VAL A 283 -3.38 -59.01 -3.14
C VAL A 283 -2.13 -59.81 -2.77
N ARG A 284 -1.27 -59.28 -1.90
CA ARG A 284 -0.06 -59.94 -1.43
C ARG A 284 -0.38 -61.24 -0.70
N GLY A 285 -1.37 -61.24 0.20
CA GLY A 285 -1.76 -62.43 0.93
C GLY A 285 -2.29 -63.56 0.03
N HIS A 286 -3.09 -63.21 -1.00
CA HIS A 286 -3.56 -64.20 -1.98
C HIS A 286 -2.42 -64.79 -2.82
N LEU A 287 -1.46 -63.95 -3.23
CA LEU A 287 -0.28 -64.40 -3.98
C LEU A 287 0.66 -65.26 -3.13
N GLU A 288 0.85 -64.94 -1.84
CA GLU A 288 1.68 -65.73 -0.91
C GLU A 288 1.07 -67.10 -0.58
N LEU A 289 -0.25 -67.21 -0.63
CA LEU A 289 -0.98 -68.43 -0.34
C LEU A 289 -1.32 -69.26 -1.60
N MET A 290 -0.95 -68.76 -2.79
CA MET A 290 -1.24 -69.44 -4.05
C MET A 290 -0.55 -70.74 -4.13
N GLY A 291 -1.33 -71.87 -4.20
CA GLY A 291 -0.84 -73.26 -4.32
C GLY A 291 -0.50 -73.63 -5.75
N ASP A 292 -0.06 -74.90 -5.90
CA ASP A 292 0.29 -75.50 -7.21
C ASP A 292 -0.94 -76.04 -7.96
N ASP A 293 -2.10 -76.13 -7.30
CA ASP A 293 -3.33 -76.57 -7.96
C ASP A 293 -3.80 -75.61 -9.03
N PRO A 294 -4.06 -76.03 -10.27
CA PRO A 294 -4.51 -75.14 -11.33
C PRO A 294 -5.83 -74.43 -11.03
N ALA A 295 -6.78 -75.02 -10.31
CA ALA A 295 -8.05 -74.44 -9.97
C ALA A 295 -7.88 -73.33 -8.92
N ASP A 296 -7.07 -73.54 -7.88
CA ASP A 296 -6.75 -72.59 -6.86
C ASP A 296 -6.01 -71.35 -7.44
N ARG A 297 -5.14 -71.60 -8.44
CA ARG A 297 -4.38 -70.59 -9.15
C ARG A 297 -5.32 -69.67 -9.96
N GLU A 298 -6.25 -70.28 -10.71
CA GLU A 298 -7.24 -69.51 -11.50
C GLU A 298 -8.13 -68.63 -10.60
N GLU A 299 -8.57 -69.18 -9.47
CA GLU A 299 -9.34 -68.43 -8.49
C GLU A 299 -8.53 -67.26 -7.89
N THR A 300 -7.27 -67.51 -7.52
CA THR A 300 -6.37 -66.51 -6.99
C THR A 300 -6.12 -65.39 -8.01
N VAL A 301 -5.84 -65.73 -9.28
CA VAL A 301 -5.66 -64.74 -10.35
C VAL A 301 -6.89 -63.86 -10.53
N ARG A 302 -8.09 -64.47 -10.50
CA ARG A 302 -9.33 -63.72 -10.60
C ARG A 302 -9.50 -62.74 -9.43
N LEU A 303 -9.30 -63.21 -8.19
CA LEU A 303 -9.38 -62.35 -6.98
C LEU A 303 -8.36 -61.21 -7.02
N VAL A 304 -7.14 -61.48 -7.45
CA VAL A 304 -6.10 -60.44 -7.60
C VAL A 304 -6.49 -59.43 -8.68
N THR A 305 -7.03 -59.89 -9.82
CA THR A 305 -7.49 -58.99 -10.90
C THR A 305 -8.65 -58.12 -10.45
N ASP A 306 -9.64 -58.69 -9.77
CA ASP A 306 -10.77 -57.95 -9.21
C ASP A 306 -10.33 -56.83 -8.22
N GLU A 307 -9.31 -57.15 -7.38
CA GLU A 307 -8.77 -56.16 -6.41
C GLU A 307 -7.92 -55.07 -7.09
N LEU A 308 -7.17 -55.41 -8.16
CA LEU A 308 -6.47 -54.40 -8.97
C LEU A 308 -7.44 -53.47 -9.70
N ASP A 309 -8.53 -53.99 -10.25
CA ASP A 309 -9.59 -53.17 -10.87
C ASP A 309 -10.26 -52.25 -9.85
N ARG A 310 -10.44 -52.73 -8.61
CA ARG A 310 -10.91 -51.92 -7.50
C ARG A 310 -9.93 -50.80 -7.15
N MET A 311 -8.63 -51.10 -7.07
CA MET A 311 -7.60 -50.09 -6.82
C MET A 311 -7.56 -49.02 -7.91
N SER A 312 -7.68 -49.43 -9.18
CA SER A 312 -7.74 -48.48 -10.30
C SER A 312 -8.90 -47.49 -10.15
N ARG A 313 -10.08 -47.99 -9.78
CA ARG A 313 -11.25 -47.11 -9.51
C ARG A 313 -11.02 -46.15 -8.32
N ILE A 314 -10.37 -46.64 -7.24
CA ILE A 314 -10.03 -45.76 -6.10
C ILE A 314 -9.09 -44.65 -6.54
N VAL A 315 -8.07 -44.95 -7.35
CA VAL A 315 -7.13 -43.95 -7.85
C VAL A 315 -7.82 -42.94 -8.78
N GLU A 316 -8.71 -43.41 -9.68
CA GLU A 316 -9.49 -42.54 -10.56
C GLU A 316 -10.40 -41.57 -9.73
N ASP A 317 -11.09 -42.10 -8.71
CA ASP A 317 -11.94 -41.35 -7.80
C ASP A 317 -11.14 -40.29 -7.01
N LEU A 318 -9.94 -40.67 -6.55
CA LEU A 318 -9.02 -39.74 -5.86
C LEU A 318 -8.53 -38.63 -6.79
N LEU A 319 -8.13 -38.95 -8.03
CA LEU A 319 -7.70 -37.97 -9.01
C LEU A 319 -8.83 -36.99 -9.37
N LEU A 320 -10.06 -37.51 -9.45
CA LEU A 320 -11.23 -36.70 -9.71
C LEU A 320 -11.49 -35.70 -8.55
N LEU A 321 -11.45 -36.19 -7.31
CA LEU A 321 -11.64 -35.35 -6.11
C LEU A 321 -10.52 -34.33 -5.93
N ALA A 322 -9.28 -34.69 -6.27
CA ALA A 322 -8.14 -33.76 -6.28
C ALA A 322 -8.29 -32.67 -7.37
N GLY A 323 -8.99 -32.99 -8.46
CA GLY A 323 -9.31 -32.04 -9.53
C GLY A 323 -10.52 -31.16 -9.25
N ALA A 324 -11.36 -31.49 -8.27
CA ALA A 324 -12.64 -30.81 -8.03
C ALA A 324 -12.51 -29.35 -7.60
N GLU A 325 -11.36 -28.97 -7.00
CA GLU A 325 -11.07 -27.58 -6.59
C GLU A 325 -10.57 -26.70 -7.74
N ARG A 326 -10.36 -27.27 -8.94
CA ARG A 326 -9.89 -26.51 -10.09
C ARG A 326 -11.02 -25.78 -10.79
N PRO A 327 -10.79 -24.54 -11.27
CA PRO A 327 -11.82 -23.76 -11.95
C PRO A 327 -12.36 -24.43 -13.23
N ASP A 328 -11.61 -25.32 -13.84
CA ASP A 328 -11.96 -26.04 -15.08
C ASP A 328 -12.50 -27.46 -14.84
N PHE A 329 -12.86 -27.80 -13.61
CA PHE A 329 -13.42 -29.10 -13.21
C PHE A 329 -14.74 -29.43 -13.91
N VAL A 330 -15.59 -28.42 -14.06
CA VAL A 330 -16.90 -28.51 -14.72
C VAL A 330 -16.88 -27.61 -15.95
N ARG A 331 -17.36 -28.13 -17.07
CA ARG A 331 -17.50 -27.39 -18.35
C ARG A 331 -18.95 -27.34 -18.78
N PRO A 332 -19.74 -26.34 -18.29
CA PRO A 332 -21.15 -26.29 -18.57
C PRO A 332 -21.42 -25.96 -20.05
N GLU A 333 -22.21 -26.81 -20.68
CA GLU A 333 -22.73 -26.60 -22.03
C GLU A 333 -24.26 -26.71 -22.06
N PRO A 334 -24.95 -26.18 -23.07
CA PRO A 334 -26.40 -26.32 -23.19
C PRO A 334 -26.75 -27.80 -23.41
N VAL A 335 -27.62 -28.34 -22.54
CA VAL A 335 -28.02 -29.77 -22.56
C VAL A 335 -29.54 -29.86 -22.38
N GLN A 336 -30.21 -30.68 -23.20
CA GLN A 336 -31.60 -31.06 -23.00
C GLN A 336 -31.68 -32.04 -21.85
N LEU A 337 -32.30 -31.64 -20.74
CA LEU A 337 -32.36 -32.44 -19.50
C LEU A 337 -33.12 -33.78 -19.73
N ALA A 338 -34.08 -33.76 -20.64
CA ALA A 338 -34.81 -34.99 -21.03
C ALA A 338 -33.86 -36.03 -21.69
N GLU A 339 -33.02 -35.59 -22.61
CA GLU A 339 -32.07 -36.47 -23.28
C GLU A 339 -31.03 -37.02 -22.31
N LEU A 340 -30.45 -36.16 -21.49
CA LEU A 340 -29.48 -36.54 -20.45
C LEU A 340 -30.09 -37.57 -19.49
N THR A 341 -31.34 -37.36 -19.02
CA THR A 341 -31.99 -38.26 -18.09
C THR A 341 -32.28 -39.63 -18.72
N ALA A 342 -32.68 -39.66 -19.99
CA ALA A 342 -32.87 -40.90 -20.73
C ALA A 342 -31.55 -41.66 -20.97
N ASP A 343 -30.46 -40.95 -21.33
CA ASP A 343 -29.13 -41.55 -21.54
C ASP A 343 -28.57 -42.17 -20.24
N VAL A 344 -28.72 -41.44 -19.12
CA VAL A 344 -28.37 -41.96 -17.80
C VAL A 344 -29.18 -43.21 -17.48
N PHE A 345 -30.48 -43.18 -17.73
CA PHE A 345 -31.35 -44.36 -17.48
C PHE A 345 -30.94 -45.56 -18.27
N VAL A 346 -30.57 -45.45 -19.54
CA VAL A 346 -30.04 -46.52 -20.38
C VAL A 346 -28.77 -47.12 -19.80
N LYS A 347 -27.83 -46.27 -19.36
CA LYS A 347 -26.54 -46.72 -18.80
C LYS A 347 -26.71 -47.44 -17.47
N VAL A 348 -27.58 -46.95 -16.56
CA VAL A 348 -27.69 -47.53 -15.23
C VAL A 348 -28.46 -48.88 -15.20
N ARG A 349 -29.29 -49.15 -16.18
CA ARG A 349 -29.98 -50.48 -16.32
C ARG A 349 -29.03 -51.66 -16.39
N THR A 350 -27.80 -51.46 -16.82
CA THR A 350 -26.76 -52.52 -16.91
C THR A 350 -26.05 -52.78 -15.58
N LEU A 351 -26.28 -51.94 -14.54
CA LEU A 351 -25.56 -52.05 -13.26
C LEU A 351 -25.99 -53.22 -12.38
N GLY A 352 -27.15 -53.80 -12.66
CA GLY A 352 -27.64 -54.92 -11.88
C GLY A 352 -29.12 -55.23 -12.12
N ASP A 353 -29.54 -56.46 -11.71
CA ASP A 353 -30.91 -56.90 -11.80
C ASP A 353 -31.81 -56.16 -10.75
N ARG A 354 -32.37 -55.07 -11.20
CA ARG A 354 -33.29 -54.19 -10.42
C ARG A 354 -34.51 -53.82 -11.25
N ALA A 355 -35.59 -53.53 -10.59
CA ALA A 355 -36.80 -52.97 -11.24
C ALA A 355 -36.57 -51.46 -11.49
N TRP A 356 -35.84 -51.14 -12.57
CA TRP A 356 -35.52 -49.76 -12.96
C TRP A 356 -36.77 -49.04 -13.51
N VAL A 357 -37.04 -47.86 -13.00
CA VAL A 357 -38.18 -46.99 -13.40
C VAL A 357 -37.66 -45.60 -13.73
N LEU A 358 -37.98 -45.11 -14.93
CA LEU A 358 -37.82 -43.71 -15.28
C LEU A 358 -39.03 -42.95 -14.74
N ASP A 359 -38.78 -42.11 -13.72
CA ASP A 359 -39.82 -41.45 -12.91
C ASP A 359 -39.75 -39.95 -13.03
N GLY A 360 -40.34 -39.39 -14.08
CA GLY A 360 -40.29 -37.99 -14.41
C GLY A 360 -39.10 -37.65 -15.30
N VAL A 361 -39.37 -36.84 -16.30
CA VAL A 361 -38.40 -36.31 -17.23
C VAL A 361 -38.71 -34.86 -17.48
N ALA A 362 -37.84 -33.97 -17.06
CA ALA A 362 -38.02 -32.54 -17.25
C ALA A 362 -37.63 -32.15 -18.69
N ASP A 363 -38.56 -31.58 -19.44
CA ASP A 363 -38.32 -31.03 -20.76
C ASP A 363 -37.85 -29.57 -20.63
N ARG A 364 -36.55 -29.41 -20.43
CA ARG A 364 -35.92 -28.11 -20.28
C ARG A 364 -34.46 -28.17 -20.71
N GLU A 365 -34.02 -27.11 -21.40
CA GLU A 365 -32.60 -26.88 -21.66
C GLU A 365 -31.94 -26.21 -20.43
N VAL A 366 -30.81 -26.75 -20.02
CA VAL A 366 -30.02 -26.27 -18.88
C VAL A 366 -28.54 -26.24 -19.22
N ARG A 367 -27.78 -25.36 -18.58
CA ARG A 367 -26.32 -25.35 -18.74
C ARG A 367 -25.68 -26.21 -17.65
N LEU A 368 -25.11 -27.33 -18.05
CA LEU A 368 -24.38 -28.23 -17.15
C LEU A 368 -23.34 -29.04 -17.93
N ASP A 369 -22.39 -29.67 -17.22
CA ASP A 369 -21.46 -30.62 -17.81
C ASP A 369 -22.11 -32.01 -17.89
N PRO A 370 -22.48 -32.47 -19.09
CA PRO A 370 -23.23 -33.74 -19.23
C PRO A 370 -22.42 -34.93 -18.81
N GLN A 371 -21.08 -34.89 -18.97
CA GLN A 371 -20.21 -36.00 -18.58
C GLN A 371 -20.14 -36.10 -17.06
N ARG A 372 -19.92 -35.02 -16.36
CA ARG A 372 -19.88 -34.98 -14.90
C ARG A 372 -21.24 -35.32 -14.28
N MET A 373 -22.32 -34.79 -14.86
CA MET A 373 -23.67 -35.10 -14.37
C MET A 373 -24.02 -36.58 -14.57
N THR A 374 -23.70 -37.15 -15.74
CA THR A 374 -23.82 -38.61 -15.96
C THR A 374 -23.03 -39.38 -14.93
N GLN A 375 -21.80 -39.00 -14.64
CA GLN A 375 -20.94 -39.63 -13.65
C GLN A 375 -21.58 -39.60 -12.25
N ALA A 376 -22.12 -38.45 -11.82
CA ALA A 376 -22.81 -38.32 -10.54
C ALA A 376 -24.02 -39.23 -10.44
N MET A 377 -24.85 -39.25 -11.47
CA MET A 377 -26.06 -40.07 -11.50
C MET A 377 -25.74 -41.59 -11.53
N VAL A 378 -24.66 -42.00 -12.23
CA VAL A 378 -24.19 -43.37 -12.23
C VAL A 378 -23.66 -43.78 -10.84
N GLN A 379 -22.94 -42.91 -10.15
CA GLN A 379 -22.48 -43.17 -8.77
C GLN A 379 -23.67 -43.33 -7.79
N LEU A 380 -24.69 -42.49 -7.92
CA LEU A 380 -25.93 -42.61 -7.10
C LEU A 380 -26.66 -43.95 -7.42
N ALA A 381 -26.74 -44.32 -8.69
CA ALA A 381 -27.36 -45.57 -9.12
C ALA A 381 -26.59 -46.80 -8.62
N GLN A 382 -25.25 -46.78 -8.68
CA GLN A 382 -24.39 -47.81 -8.11
C GLN A 382 -24.60 -47.97 -6.60
N ASN A 383 -24.68 -46.84 -5.89
CA ASN A 383 -24.99 -46.83 -4.46
C ASN A 383 -26.37 -47.44 -4.18
N ALA A 384 -27.38 -47.11 -4.96
CA ALA A 384 -28.72 -47.70 -4.84
C ALA A 384 -28.69 -49.22 -5.09
N VAL A 385 -27.93 -49.71 -6.08
CA VAL A 385 -27.72 -51.14 -6.34
C VAL A 385 -27.03 -51.85 -5.18
N GLN A 386 -26.00 -51.26 -4.59
CA GLN A 386 -25.29 -51.84 -3.45
C GLN A 386 -26.14 -52.00 -2.20
N HIS A 387 -27.11 -51.09 -2.00
CA HIS A 387 -27.94 -51.05 -0.79
C HIS A 387 -29.34 -51.63 -0.98
N THR A 388 -29.67 -52.20 -2.14
CA THR A 388 -30.93 -52.87 -2.41
C THR A 388 -30.75 -54.35 -2.77
N ALA A 389 -31.77 -55.18 -2.54
CA ALA A 389 -31.77 -56.54 -2.99
C ALA A 389 -32.15 -56.67 -4.49
N PRO A 390 -31.79 -57.74 -5.20
CA PRO A 390 -32.25 -58.02 -6.56
C PRO A 390 -33.76 -57.88 -6.71
N GLY A 391 -34.20 -57.36 -7.86
CA GLY A 391 -35.63 -57.11 -8.15
C GLY A 391 -36.28 -55.93 -7.44
N ARG A 392 -35.59 -55.24 -6.51
CA ARG A 392 -36.12 -54.05 -5.86
C ARG A 392 -36.19 -52.87 -6.84
N ARG A 393 -37.17 -52.00 -6.60
CA ARG A 393 -37.42 -50.81 -7.44
C ARG A 393 -36.36 -49.72 -7.17
N ILE A 394 -35.79 -49.19 -8.24
CA ILE A 394 -34.97 -47.98 -8.21
C ILE A 394 -35.55 -46.99 -9.23
N ARG A 395 -35.83 -45.78 -8.80
CA ARG A 395 -36.37 -44.71 -9.66
C ARG A 395 -35.30 -43.71 -9.97
N ILE A 396 -35.27 -43.24 -11.20
CA ILE A 396 -34.37 -42.16 -11.68
C ILE A 396 -35.25 -41.18 -12.42
N GLY A 397 -35.00 -39.90 -12.19
CA GLY A 397 -35.77 -38.87 -12.86
C GLY A 397 -35.19 -37.49 -12.76
N SER A 398 -35.80 -36.57 -13.47
CA SER A 398 -35.54 -35.16 -13.40
C SER A 398 -36.82 -34.35 -13.32
N ARG A 399 -36.82 -33.23 -12.62
CA ARG A 399 -37.93 -32.32 -12.51
C ARG A 399 -37.53 -30.87 -12.39
N VAL A 400 -38.41 -29.98 -12.85
CA VAL A 400 -38.27 -28.53 -12.66
C VAL A 400 -38.94 -28.15 -11.35
N VAL A 401 -38.26 -27.44 -10.49
CA VAL A 401 -38.80 -26.92 -9.23
C VAL A 401 -38.94 -25.40 -9.38
N SER A 402 -40.20 -24.93 -9.41
CA SER A 402 -40.48 -23.50 -9.34
C SER A 402 -40.20 -23.01 -7.92
N PRO A 403 -39.62 -21.79 -7.70
CA PRO A 403 -39.50 -21.22 -6.36
C PRO A 403 -40.92 -21.09 -5.76
N SER A 404 -41.23 -21.94 -4.79
CA SER A 404 -42.54 -21.91 -4.08
C SER A 404 -42.64 -20.61 -3.29
N GLY A 405 -43.49 -19.69 -3.76
CA GLY A 405 -44.02 -18.63 -2.93
C GLY A 405 -44.70 -19.23 -1.69
N SER A 406 -44.52 -18.56 -0.56
CA SER A 406 -45.11 -18.83 0.73
C SER A 406 -46.54 -19.40 0.66
N ARG A 407 -46.76 -20.53 1.32
CA ARG A 407 -48.10 -21.03 1.64
C ARG A 407 -48.87 -19.98 2.43
N GLY A 408 -49.77 -19.26 1.74
CA GLY A 408 -50.92 -18.61 2.33
C GLY A 408 -52.11 -19.53 2.07
N GLU A 409 -52.70 -20.07 3.14
CA GLU A 409 -54.02 -20.73 3.11
C GLU A 409 -55.06 -19.73 2.59
N THR A 410 -55.83 -20.12 1.59
CA THR A 410 -57.33 -20.17 1.59
C THR A 410 -57.89 -20.20 0.18
N GLY A 411 -58.60 -21.23 -0.12
CA GLY A 411 -59.89 -21.33 -0.78
C GLY A 411 -60.10 -20.77 -2.19
N GLY A 412 -60.51 -21.67 -3.11
CA GLY A 412 -61.45 -21.33 -4.18
C GLY A 412 -60.94 -21.50 -5.61
N GLY A 413 -61.45 -22.48 -6.26
CA GLY A 413 -61.43 -22.92 -7.63
C GLY A 413 -61.23 -21.92 -8.76
N GLY A 414 -60.51 -22.38 -9.79
CA GLY A 414 -60.38 -21.72 -11.05
C GLY A 414 -59.37 -22.42 -11.94
N ALA A 415 -59.79 -23.30 -12.81
CA ALA A 415 -59.00 -23.86 -13.89
C ALA A 415 -58.58 -22.75 -14.87
N GLY A 416 -57.28 -22.48 -14.93
CA GLY A 416 -56.69 -21.59 -15.90
C GLY A 416 -55.24 -21.93 -16.05
N GLY A 417 -54.88 -22.72 -17.08
CA GLY A 417 -53.51 -23.01 -17.47
C GLY A 417 -52.76 -21.74 -17.83
N SER A 418 -51.88 -21.29 -16.96
CA SER A 418 -50.89 -20.28 -17.28
C SER A 418 -49.59 -20.98 -17.54
N GLN A 419 -49.15 -20.95 -18.80
CA GLN A 419 -47.77 -21.28 -19.19
C GLN A 419 -46.83 -20.31 -18.45
N PRO A 420 -45.75 -20.79 -17.82
CA PRO A 420 -44.73 -19.88 -17.27
C PRO A 420 -44.00 -19.21 -18.43
N GLY A 421 -43.95 -17.87 -18.38
CA GLY A 421 -43.22 -17.05 -19.32
C GLY A 421 -41.69 -17.28 -19.21
N PRO A 422 -40.90 -17.00 -20.26
CA PRO A 422 -39.46 -17.12 -20.25
C PRO A 422 -38.87 -16.00 -19.42
N GLY A 423 -38.36 -16.29 -18.22
CA GLY A 423 -37.65 -15.30 -17.44
C GLY A 423 -37.67 -15.48 -15.92
N GLY A 424 -37.90 -16.65 -15.39
CA GLY A 424 -37.73 -16.90 -13.94
C GLY A 424 -36.64 -17.96 -13.71
N GLY A 425 -35.56 -17.61 -12.97
CA GLY A 425 -34.55 -18.56 -12.52
C GLY A 425 -35.22 -19.75 -11.86
N GLY A 426 -35.20 -20.89 -12.51
CA GLY A 426 -35.81 -22.14 -12.03
C GLY A 426 -34.73 -23.05 -11.44
N ARG A 427 -35.10 -23.88 -10.49
CA ARG A 427 -34.20 -24.96 -10.05
C ARG A 427 -34.61 -26.26 -10.77
N VAL A 428 -33.59 -27.05 -11.13
CA VAL A 428 -33.82 -28.39 -11.62
C VAL A 428 -33.31 -29.40 -10.60
N GLU A 429 -34.00 -30.48 -10.46
CA GLU A 429 -33.59 -31.61 -9.62
C GLU A 429 -33.41 -32.86 -10.51
N LEU A 430 -32.23 -33.51 -10.35
CA LEU A 430 -32.03 -34.88 -10.82
C LEU A 430 -31.98 -35.79 -9.58
N TYR A 431 -32.59 -36.92 -9.62
CA TYR A 431 -32.66 -37.78 -8.46
C TYR A 431 -32.59 -39.27 -8.76
N VAL A 432 -32.07 -39.99 -7.76
CA VAL A 432 -32.11 -41.45 -7.68
C VAL A 432 -32.79 -41.84 -6.37
N ALA A 433 -33.88 -42.62 -6.45
CA ALA A 433 -34.60 -43.07 -5.30
C ALA A 433 -34.61 -44.60 -5.21
N ASP A 434 -34.12 -45.15 -4.14
CA ASP A 434 -34.14 -46.57 -3.83
C ASP A 434 -35.19 -46.97 -2.82
N HIS A 435 -35.47 -48.26 -2.68
CA HIS A 435 -36.31 -48.85 -1.68
C HIS A 435 -35.54 -49.87 -0.79
N GLY A 436 -34.33 -49.39 -0.38
CA GLY A 436 -33.44 -50.10 0.55
C GLY A 436 -33.82 -49.84 2.02
N PRO A 437 -32.91 -50.10 2.95
CA PRO A 437 -33.10 -49.87 4.38
C PRO A 437 -33.20 -48.39 4.79
N GLY A 438 -32.83 -47.48 3.86
CA GLY A 438 -32.66 -46.05 4.17
C GLY A 438 -31.41 -45.73 4.93
N ILE A 439 -31.25 -44.45 5.29
CA ILE A 439 -30.07 -43.93 5.98
C ILE A 439 -30.55 -43.29 7.31
N PRO A 440 -29.92 -43.63 8.45
CA PRO A 440 -30.22 -43.01 9.73
C PRO A 440 -30.02 -41.49 9.70
N PRO A 441 -30.82 -40.70 10.40
CA PRO A 441 -30.68 -39.23 10.43
C PRO A 441 -29.27 -38.76 10.90
N GLU A 442 -28.64 -39.51 11.78
CA GLU A 442 -27.28 -39.25 12.31
C GLU A 442 -26.18 -39.40 11.25
N ASP A 443 -26.41 -40.21 10.23
CA ASP A 443 -25.46 -40.42 9.14
C ASP A 443 -25.71 -39.45 7.95
N ALA A 444 -26.86 -38.75 7.90
CA ALA A 444 -27.32 -38.01 6.73
C ALA A 444 -26.38 -36.87 6.29
N GLU A 445 -25.72 -36.21 7.22
CA GLU A 445 -24.74 -35.15 6.92
C GLU A 445 -23.33 -35.68 6.59
N VAL A 446 -22.94 -36.78 7.24
CA VAL A 446 -21.57 -37.31 7.14
C VAL A 446 -21.34 -38.28 5.98
N ILE A 447 -22.43 -38.82 5.36
CA ILE A 447 -22.29 -39.77 4.23
C ILE A 447 -21.69 -39.14 2.96
N PHE A 448 -21.70 -37.83 2.84
CA PHE A 448 -21.06 -37.10 1.73
C PHE A 448 -19.60 -36.74 2.00
N GLU A 449 -19.06 -37.05 3.19
CA GLU A 449 -17.65 -36.89 3.50
C GLU A 449 -16.84 -38.00 2.83
N ARG A 450 -15.57 -37.72 2.50
CA ARG A 450 -14.63 -38.65 1.88
C ARG A 450 -14.39 -39.84 2.81
N PHE A 451 -14.35 -41.07 2.27
CA PHE A 451 -14.07 -42.32 2.99
C PHE A 451 -15.07 -42.68 4.10
N ARG A 452 -16.20 -42.00 4.19
CA ARG A 452 -17.27 -42.32 5.16
C ARG A 452 -18.11 -43.47 4.68
N ARG A 453 -18.41 -44.39 5.60
CA ARG A 453 -19.28 -45.54 5.41
C ARG A 453 -20.37 -45.50 6.48
N GLY A 454 -21.62 -45.62 6.07
CA GLY A 454 -22.75 -45.71 7.04
C GLY A 454 -22.59 -46.86 8.02
N THR A 455 -23.03 -46.68 9.23
CA THR A 455 -22.84 -47.64 10.36
C THR A 455 -23.54 -48.98 10.18
N SER A 456 -24.45 -49.11 9.22
CA SER A 456 -25.40 -50.22 9.13
C SER A 456 -24.85 -51.60 8.63
N ARG A 457 -23.63 -51.69 8.10
CA ARG A 457 -23.09 -53.01 7.64
C ARG A 457 -21.55 -53.11 7.73
N ARG A 458 -21.05 -53.45 8.89
CA ARG A 458 -19.69 -54.02 9.02
C ARG A 458 -19.75 -55.52 8.65
N GLY A 459 -19.41 -55.88 7.42
CA GLY A 459 -19.24 -57.29 7.15
C GLY A 459 -19.40 -57.82 5.71
N THR A 460 -19.84 -57.05 4.73
CA THR A 460 -19.93 -57.55 3.33
C THR A 460 -18.74 -57.07 2.47
N ARG A 461 -18.03 -58.00 1.84
CA ARG A 461 -16.82 -57.80 0.98
C ARG A 461 -17.03 -56.91 -0.25
N THR A 462 -18.22 -56.41 -0.51
CA THR A 462 -18.58 -55.65 -1.72
C THR A 462 -18.77 -54.13 -1.49
N SER A 463 -18.23 -53.59 -0.41
CA SER A 463 -18.40 -52.15 -0.10
C SER A 463 -17.34 -51.30 -0.82
N GLY A 464 -17.77 -50.24 -1.54
CA GLY A 464 -16.89 -49.28 -2.21
C GLY A 464 -16.02 -48.51 -1.21
N ALA A 465 -15.04 -47.74 -1.72
CA ALA A 465 -14.07 -46.96 -0.93
C ALA A 465 -14.68 -45.78 -0.15
N GLY A 466 -16.00 -45.55 -0.22
CA GLY A 466 -16.65 -44.38 0.43
C GLY A 466 -16.36 -43.06 -0.26
N LEU A 467 -15.95 -43.09 -1.53
CA LEU A 467 -15.66 -41.88 -2.32
C LEU A 467 -16.83 -41.46 -3.23
N GLY A 468 -17.72 -42.39 -3.61
CA GLY A 468 -18.76 -42.13 -4.60
C GLY A 468 -19.70 -40.97 -4.24
N LEU A 469 -20.19 -40.87 -2.98
CA LEU A 469 -21.05 -39.77 -2.54
C LEU A 469 -20.28 -38.44 -2.39
N ALA A 470 -19.01 -38.49 -2.03
CA ALA A 470 -18.13 -37.30 -2.02
C ALA A 470 -17.90 -36.76 -3.45
N ILE A 471 -17.79 -37.68 -4.45
CA ILE A 471 -17.71 -37.27 -5.87
C ILE A 471 -19.01 -36.60 -6.31
N VAL A 472 -20.16 -37.16 -5.95
CA VAL A 472 -21.47 -36.56 -6.26
C VAL A 472 -21.58 -35.16 -5.69
N LYS A 473 -21.16 -34.97 -4.44
CA LYS A 473 -21.11 -33.66 -3.79
C LYS A 473 -20.20 -32.70 -4.52
N ALA A 474 -18.98 -33.11 -4.86
CA ALA A 474 -18.01 -32.28 -5.58
C ALA A 474 -18.53 -31.86 -6.97
N ILE A 475 -19.23 -32.76 -7.68
CA ILE A 475 -19.85 -32.45 -8.98
C ILE A 475 -21.01 -31.45 -8.80
N ALA A 476 -21.85 -31.62 -7.78
CA ALA A 476 -22.95 -30.70 -7.48
C ALA A 476 -22.41 -29.29 -7.15
N GLU A 477 -21.43 -29.19 -6.25
CA GLU A 477 -20.77 -27.93 -5.86
C GLU A 477 -20.08 -27.25 -7.04
N GLY A 478 -19.41 -28.03 -7.92
CA GLY A 478 -18.81 -27.51 -9.14
C GLY A 478 -19.82 -26.89 -10.13
N HIS A 479 -21.08 -27.35 -10.09
CA HIS A 479 -22.20 -26.76 -10.84
C HIS A 479 -22.96 -25.67 -10.05
N HIS A 480 -22.40 -25.16 -8.94
CA HIS A 480 -23.08 -24.20 -8.03
C HIS A 480 -24.39 -24.73 -7.47
N GLY A 481 -24.54 -26.05 -7.40
CA GLY A 481 -25.70 -26.76 -6.85
C GLY A 481 -25.39 -27.43 -5.52
N GLN A 482 -26.34 -28.25 -5.08
CA GLN A 482 -26.21 -29.03 -3.84
C GLN A 482 -26.77 -30.44 -4.01
N VAL A 483 -26.30 -31.37 -3.18
CA VAL A 483 -26.87 -32.72 -3.06
C VAL A 483 -27.55 -32.87 -1.70
N GLU A 484 -28.75 -33.45 -1.73
CA GLU A 484 -29.56 -33.68 -0.53
C GLU A 484 -29.99 -35.13 -0.45
N LEU A 485 -30.14 -35.62 0.79
CA LEU A 485 -30.78 -36.87 1.10
C LEU A 485 -32.21 -36.64 1.57
N ARG A 486 -33.16 -37.29 0.90
CA ARG A 486 -34.56 -37.31 1.30
C ARG A 486 -35.01 -38.77 1.58
N ARG A 487 -36.01 -38.96 2.43
CA ARG A 487 -36.60 -40.28 2.64
C ARG A 487 -37.49 -40.67 1.46
N THR A 488 -37.33 -41.91 0.97
CA THR A 488 -38.23 -42.45 -0.05
C THR A 488 -39.56 -42.84 0.60
N GLU A 489 -40.66 -42.53 -0.04
CA GLU A 489 -42.00 -42.95 0.39
C GLU A 489 -42.12 -44.47 0.30
N GLY A 490 -42.48 -45.13 1.41
CA GLY A 490 -42.44 -46.59 1.52
C GLY A 490 -41.12 -47.19 1.98
N GLY A 491 -40.14 -46.36 2.36
CA GLY A 491 -38.80 -46.78 2.84
C GLY A 491 -37.73 -46.64 1.77
N GLY A 492 -36.50 -46.44 2.21
CA GLY A 492 -35.33 -46.22 1.34
C GLY A 492 -34.74 -44.82 1.36
N ALA A 493 -33.83 -44.54 0.46
CA ALA A 493 -33.13 -43.26 0.31
C ALA A 493 -33.39 -42.64 -1.05
N THR A 494 -33.60 -41.31 -1.08
CA THR A 494 -33.67 -40.50 -2.31
C THR A 494 -32.55 -39.46 -2.28
N PHE A 495 -31.57 -39.61 -3.16
CA PHE A 495 -30.56 -38.62 -3.37
C PHE A 495 -30.99 -37.64 -4.45
N VAL A 496 -30.92 -36.36 -4.18
CA VAL A 496 -31.41 -35.30 -5.06
C VAL A 496 -30.24 -34.31 -5.33
N LEU A 497 -29.89 -34.15 -6.59
CA LEU A 497 -29.01 -33.12 -7.07
C LEU A 497 -29.83 -31.91 -7.49
N THR A 498 -29.70 -30.80 -6.81
CA THR A 498 -30.39 -29.53 -7.11
C THR A 498 -29.41 -28.57 -7.76
N LEU A 499 -29.77 -28.06 -8.95
CA LEU A 499 -28.96 -27.12 -9.71
C LEU A 499 -29.77 -25.84 -9.93
N GLU A 500 -29.11 -24.69 -9.80
CA GLU A 500 -29.68 -23.42 -10.18
C GLU A 500 -29.56 -23.27 -11.71
N THR A 501 -30.64 -22.97 -12.38
CA THR A 501 -30.60 -22.72 -13.82
C THR A 501 -30.58 -21.21 -14.04
N ASP A 502 -29.48 -20.69 -14.57
CA ASP A 502 -29.44 -19.35 -15.09
C ASP A 502 -30.46 -19.27 -16.23
N ALA A 503 -31.24 -18.16 -16.22
CA ALA A 503 -32.30 -17.93 -17.20
C ALA A 503 -31.73 -17.61 -18.57
#